data_82c6fed8d22d1df5d3bbc35418a7149d
#
_entry.id   82c6fed8d22d1df5d3bbc35418a7149d
#
_cell.length_a   1.000
_cell.length_b   1.000
_cell.length_c   1.000
_cell.angle_alpha   90.00
_cell.angle_beta   90.00
_cell.angle_gamma   90.00
#
_symmetry.space_group_name_H-M   'P 1'
#
loop_
_entity.id
_entity.type
_entity.pdbx_description
1 polymer ?
#
loop_
_entity_poly.entity_id
_entity_poly.type
_entity_poly.pdbx_seq_one_letter_code
_entity_poly.pdbx_strand_id
1 'polypeptide(L)'
;MFDVNRIRKDFPILEEKIYGKPLVYLDNGATTQRPLRVVEKMTEYYLRYNSNVHRGVHYLSNKCTDANEQARETVREFINAESTDEVIFTRGTTESINLVAYTFGEAFIREGDEIIVTEMEHHANIVPWQMLCERKKAVLKVVPFNDKGELDMEVFRGLLNERVRLVCVAYVSNVLGTVNPVKEMIDAAHALGAYALVDGAQAIQHIPVDVRALDCDFFAFSGHKVYGPTGVGVLYGKRSLLEQMPPWQGGGEMIKEVRFEKTTYNELPFKFEAGTPDFIGVVGLGEALEYVKSIGLQEIAEYEHGLMDYAMRQVREVPGIILYGDAANKSSVISFGIEGIHPFDLGTLLDKMGIAIRTGQLCAEPVMQHY
;
A
#
# COMPACT_ATOMS: atom_id res chain seq x y z
N MET A 1 26.01 0.74 11.29
CA MET A 1 26.17 -0.46 10.42
C MET A 1 24.91 -1.31 10.59
N PHE A 2 24.22 -1.64 9.50
CA PHE A 2 22.99 -2.44 9.50
C PHE A 2 23.29 -3.87 10.00
N ASP A 3 22.79 -4.22 11.18
CA ASP A 3 23.02 -5.53 11.81
C ASP A 3 21.79 -6.42 11.63
N VAL A 4 21.76 -7.13 10.50
CA VAL A 4 20.66 -8.04 10.14
C VAL A 4 20.48 -9.16 11.17
N ASN A 5 21.55 -9.66 11.78
CA ASN A 5 21.44 -10.75 12.75
C ASN A 5 20.79 -10.30 14.07
N ARG A 6 21.01 -9.03 14.46
CA ARG A 6 20.30 -8.43 15.59
C ARG A 6 18.82 -8.23 15.24
N ILE A 7 18.52 -7.64 14.08
CA ILE A 7 17.14 -7.33 13.64
C ILE A 7 16.31 -8.62 13.51
N ARG A 8 16.89 -9.71 12.98
CA ARG A 8 16.19 -11.01 12.85
C ARG A 8 15.67 -11.56 14.17
N LYS A 9 16.32 -11.26 15.30
CA LYS A 9 15.88 -11.70 16.64
C LYS A 9 14.59 -11.03 17.11
N ASP A 10 14.22 -9.89 16.51
CA ASP A 10 12.98 -9.22 16.80
C ASP A 10 11.76 -9.96 16.20
N PHE A 11 11.98 -10.97 15.36
CA PHE A 11 10.96 -11.76 14.65
C PHE A 11 10.99 -13.24 15.09
N PRO A 12 10.28 -13.62 16.17
CA PRO A 12 10.34 -14.99 16.73
C PRO A 12 9.96 -16.08 15.72
N ILE A 13 9.08 -15.78 14.78
CA ILE A 13 8.64 -16.74 13.74
C ILE A 13 9.81 -17.25 12.89
N LEU A 14 10.90 -16.50 12.77
CA LEU A 14 12.07 -16.92 11.98
C LEU A 14 12.89 -18.05 12.66
N GLU A 15 12.57 -18.38 13.91
CA GLU A 15 13.15 -19.52 14.62
C GLU A 15 12.34 -20.82 14.41
N GLU A 16 11.14 -20.71 13.80
CA GLU A 16 10.28 -21.86 13.54
C GLU A 16 10.89 -22.83 12.52
N LYS A 17 10.50 -24.09 12.65
CA LYS A 17 10.90 -25.16 11.73
C LYS A 17 9.68 -25.70 10.98
N ILE A 18 9.77 -25.67 9.66
CA ILE A 18 8.74 -26.18 8.75
C ILE A 18 9.22 -27.54 8.20
N TYR A 19 8.48 -28.59 8.47
CA TYR A 19 8.90 -29.99 8.16
C TYR A 19 10.30 -30.36 8.70
N GLY A 20 10.65 -29.82 9.89
CA GLY A 20 11.96 -30.05 10.53
C GLY A 20 13.11 -29.21 9.97
N LYS A 21 12.87 -28.35 8.99
CA LYS A 21 13.86 -27.43 8.37
C LYS A 21 13.66 -25.99 8.85
N PRO A 22 14.72 -25.17 8.94
CA PRO A 22 14.56 -23.76 9.26
C PRO A 22 13.62 -23.06 8.27
N LEU A 23 12.75 -22.19 8.78
CA LEU A 23 11.88 -21.36 7.93
C LEU A 23 12.71 -20.35 7.13
N VAL A 24 12.52 -20.36 5.81
CA VAL A 24 12.97 -19.30 4.89
C VAL A 24 11.72 -18.64 4.33
N TYR A 25 11.36 -17.46 4.86
CA TYR A 25 10.14 -16.76 4.47
C TYR A 25 10.44 -15.69 3.42
N LEU A 26 10.08 -15.96 2.17
CA LEU A 26 10.28 -15.06 1.00
C LEU A 26 8.97 -14.52 0.42
N ASP A 27 7.84 -14.64 1.14
CA ASP A 27 6.52 -14.13 0.72
C ASP A 27 6.17 -12.78 1.40
N ASN A 28 7.19 -11.97 1.72
CA ASN A 28 6.98 -10.67 2.38
C ASN A 28 6.21 -9.67 1.49
N GLY A 29 6.31 -9.78 0.16
CA GLY A 29 5.52 -8.97 -0.77
C GLY A 29 4.00 -9.17 -0.64
N ALA A 30 3.56 -10.32 -0.10
CA ALA A 30 2.17 -10.57 0.24
C ALA A 30 1.80 -10.04 1.63
N THR A 31 2.61 -10.37 2.64
CA THR A 31 2.48 -9.87 4.02
C THR A 31 3.81 -10.02 4.74
N THR A 32 4.28 -8.99 5.42
CA THR A 32 5.50 -9.08 6.23
C THR A 32 5.24 -9.83 7.54
N GLN A 33 6.29 -10.36 8.17
CA GLN A 33 6.22 -10.84 9.54
C GLN A 33 6.21 -9.66 10.54
N ARG A 34 5.73 -9.87 11.76
CA ARG A 34 5.61 -8.82 12.79
C ARG A 34 6.76 -8.93 13.78
N PRO A 35 7.43 -7.83 14.08
CA PRO A 35 8.38 -7.81 15.18
C PRO A 35 7.63 -7.94 16.52
N LEU A 36 8.25 -8.62 17.49
CA LEU A 36 7.65 -8.93 18.79
C LEU A 36 7.07 -7.68 19.47
N ARG A 37 7.76 -6.54 19.40
CA ARG A 37 7.30 -5.28 20.01
C ARG A 37 5.93 -4.81 19.49
N VAL A 38 5.60 -5.05 18.23
CA VAL A 38 4.27 -4.72 17.66
C VAL A 38 3.20 -5.63 18.26
N VAL A 39 3.49 -6.94 18.37
CA VAL A 39 2.58 -7.92 18.98
C VAL A 39 2.34 -7.59 20.45
N GLU A 40 3.41 -7.29 21.20
CA GLU A 40 3.35 -6.91 22.61
C GLU A 40 2.56 -5.62 22.82
N LYS A 41 2.76 -4.61 21.95
CA LYS A 41 2.03 -3.35 22.01
C LYS A 41 0.53 -3.55 21.85
N MET A 42 0.10 -4.31 20.84
CA MET A 42 -1.31 -4.65 20.63
C MET A 42 -1.88 -5.45 21.81
N THR A 43 -1.13 -6.43 22.31
CA THR A 43 -1.50 -7.24 23.47
C THR A 43 -1.67 -6.39 24.73
N GLU A 44 -0.77 -5.44 24.98
CA GLU A 44 -0.89 -4.48 26.08
C GLU A 44 -2.21 -3.72 26.03
N TYR A 45 -2.59 -3.21 24.85
CA TYR A 45 -3.85 -2.46 24.71
C TYR A 45 -5.08 -3.35 24.91
N TYR A 46 -5.08 -4.59 24.40
CA TYR A 46 -6.17 -5.53 24.68
C TYR A 46 -6.32 -5.86 26.18
N LEU A 47 -5.21 -6.09 26.85
CA LEU A 47 -5.25 -6.55 28.25
C LEU A 47 -5.43 -5.42 29.29
N ARG A 48 -4.98 -4.18 28.99
CA ARG A 48 -4.87 -3.14 30.02
C ARG A 48 -5.69 -1.89 29.74
N TYR A 49 -5.94 -1.56 28.46
CA TYR A 49 -6.51 -0.25 28.08
C TYR A 49 -7.72 -0.35 27.15
N ASN A 50 -8.20 -1.54 26.82
CA ASN A 50 -9.29 -1.73 25.85
C ASN A 50 -10.52 -0.90 26.18
N SER A 51 -10.78 0.13 25.37
CA SER A 51 -11.93 1.03 25.49
C SER A 51 -12.22 1.71 24.16
N ASN A 52 -13.46 2.12 23.92
CA ASN A 52 -13.79 2.91 22.74
C ASN A 52 -13.08 4.27 22.76
N VAL A 53 -12.77 4.78 21.59
CA VAL A 53 -12.04 6.03 21.36
C VAL A 53 -12.98 7.21 21.13
N HIS A 54 -12.50 8.44 21.29
CA HIS A 54 -13.09 9.76 20.99
C HIS A 54 -14.31 10.17 21.82
N ARG A 55 -15.15 9.26 22.31
CA ARG A 55 -16.44 9.61 22.94
C ARG A 55 -16.53 9.37 24.44
N GLY A 56 -15.61 8.64 25.02
CA GLY A 56 -15.58 8.40 26.45
C GLY A 56 -14.89 9.53 27.21
N VAL A 57 -15.41 9.86 28.40
CA VAL A 57 -14.82 10.88 29.29
C VAL A 57 -13.98 10.27 30.42
N HIS A 58 -13.75 8.97 30.39
CA HIS A 58 -13.01 8.24 31.42
C HIS A 58 -11.58 7.92 30.97
N TYR A 59 -10.70 7.64 31.93
CA TYR A 59 -9.26 7.43 31.72
C TYR A 59 -8.92 6.47 30.58
N LEU A 60 -9.58 5.30 30.51
CA LEU A 60 -9.28 4.30 29.47
C LEU A 60 -9.61 4.81 28.07
N SER A 61 -10.74 5.52 27.90
CA SER A 61 -11.11 6.08 26.61
C SER A 61 -10.13 7.17 26.18
N ASN A 62 -9.75 8.06 27.08
CA ASN A 62 -8.74 9.08 26.77
C ASN A 62 -7.40 8.44 26.39
N LYS A 63 -6.96 7.44 27.15
CA LYS A 63 -5.73 6.68 26.86
C LYS A 63 -5.73 6.04 25.47
N CYS A 64 -6.85 5.44 25.08
CA CYS A 64 -6.98 4.83 23.74
C CYS A 64 -7.07 5.88 22.63
N THR A 65 -7.77 7.00 22.89
CA THR A 65 -7.86 8.11 21.94
C THR A 65 -6.48 8.73 21.71
N ASP A 66 -5.75 9.03 22.78
CA ASP A 66 -4.39 9.60 22.68
C ASP A 66 -3.46 8.68 21.87
N ALA A 67 -3.56 7.37 22.08
CA ALA A 67 -2.73 6.41 21.36
C ALA A 67 -3.12 6.28 19.88
N ASN A 68 -4.41 6.34 19.57
CA ASN A 68 -4.92 6.35 18.19
C ASN A 68 -4.43 7.57 17.43
N GLU A 69 -4.57 8.75 18.03
CA GLU A 69 -4.13 10.01 17.41
C GLU A 69 -2.60 10.14 17.37
N GLN A 70 -1.88 9.59 18.34
CA GLN A 70 -0.43 9.49 18.26
C GLN A 70 0.03 8.60 17.08
N ALA A 71 -0.67 7.50 16.84
CA ALA A 71 -0.39 6.65 15.67
C ALA A 71 -0.67 7.41 14.36
N ARG A 72 -1.72 8.24 14.31
CA ARG A 72 -2.00 9.12 13.16
C ARG A 72 -0.86 10.11 12.93
N GLU A 73 -0.37 10.73 14.00
CA GLU A 73 0.79 11.62 13.93
C GLU A 73 2.05 10.90 13.45
N THR A 74 2.29 9.66 13.93
CA THR A 74 3.41 8.83 13.45
C THR A 74 3.30 8.54 11.95
N VAL A 75 2.09 8.25 11.44
CA VAL A 75 1.86 8.09 10.01
C VAL A 75 2.14 9.38 9.25
N ARG A 76 1.59 10.51 9.72
CA ARG A 76 1.82 11.84 9.13
C ARG A 76 3.30 12.13 8.96
N GLU A 77 4.07 11.94 10.04
CA GLU A 77 5.53 12.12 9.99
C GLU A 77 6.21 11.16 9.03
N PHE A 78 5.81 9.87 9.05
CA PHE A 78 6.46 8.82 8.26
C PHE A 78 6.36 9.06 6.76
N ILE A 79 5.25 9.61 6.28
CA ILE A 79 5.04 9.93 4.86
C ILE A 79 5.25 11.43 4.55
N ASN A 80 5.66 12.24 5.54
CA ASN A 80 5.82 13.69 5.44
C ASN A 80 4.56 14.43 4.97
N ALA A 81 3.36 14.01 5.45
CA ALA A 81 2.12 14.75 5.19
C ALA A 81 2.11 16.09 5.98
N GLU A 82 1.35 17.07 5.51
CA GLU A 82 1.29 18.40 6.13
C GLU A 82 0.50 18.38 7.44
N SER A 83 -0.61 17.64 7.47
CA SER A 83 -1.54 17.59 8.60
C SER A 83 -2.04 16.17 8.83
N THR A 84 -2.41 15.87 10.09
CA THR A 84 -3.16 14.65 10.43
C THR A 84 -4.54 14.60 9.79
N ASP A 85 -5.11 15.74 9.37
CA ASP A 85 -6.37 15.81 8.61
C ASP A 85 -6.30 15.12 7.25
N GLU A 86 -5.08 14.93 6.72
CA GLU A 86 -4.80 14.27 5.45
C GLU A 86 -4.59 12.76 5.58
N VAL A 87 -4.61 12.23 6.81
CA VAL A 87 -4.37 10.82 7.13
C VAL A 87 -5.67 10.15 7.54
N ILE A 88 -6.20 9.27 6.72
CA ILE A 88 -7.46 8.54 6.95
C ILE A 88 -7.11 7.07 7.18
N PHE A 89 -7.57 6.49 8.31
CA PHE A 89 -7.44 5.08 8.57
C PHE A 89 -8.51 4.28 7.81
N THR A 90 -8.07 3.20 7.19
CA THR A 90 -8.88 2.27 6.42
C THR A 90 -8.52 0.83 6.80
N ARG A 91 -9.14 -0.16 6.18
CA ARG A 91 -8.77 -1.57 6.38
C ARG A 91 -7.59 -2.04 5.53
N GLY A 92 -7.08 -1.19 4.64
CA GLY A 92 -5.96 -1.49 3.76
C GLY A 92 -6.03 -0.70 2.45
N THR A 93 -5.02 -0.85 1.61
CA THR A 93 -4.90 -0.18 0.30
C THR A 93 -6.15 -0.37 -0.56
N THR A 94 -6.72 -1.57 -0.59
CA THR A 94 -7.94 -1.85 -1.37
C THR A 94 -9.10 -0.96 -0.93
N GLU A 95 -9.35 -0.81 0.37
CA GLU A 95 -10.40 0.08 0.86
C GLU A 95 -10.07 1.54 0.58
N SER A 96 -8.82 1.96 0.75
CA SER A 96 -8.35 3.31 0.44
C SER A 96 -8.65 3.72 -1.01
N ILE A 97 -8.30 2.85 -1.97
CA ILE A 97 -8.56 3.10 -3.39
C ILE A 97 -10.06 3.10 -3.69
N ASN A 98 -10.83 2.17 -3.11
CA ASN A 98 -12.30 2.17 -3.26
C ASN A 98 -12.95 3.41 -2.68
N LEU A 99 -12.48 3.93 -1.54
CA LEU A 99 -12.94 5.18 -0.96
C LEU A 99 -12.74 6.33 -1.96
N VAL A 100 -11.55 6.46 -2.55
CA VAL A 100 -11.28 7.48 -3.57
C VAL A 100 -12.14 7.25 -4.81
N ALA A 101 -12.23 6.03 -5.34
CA ALA A 101 -13.04 5.72 -6.51
C ALA A 101 -14.53 6.05 -6.32
N TYR A 102 -15.03 5.91 -5.08
CA TYR A 102 -16.41 6.24 -4.77
C TYR A 102 -16.60 7.75 -4.56
N THR A 103 -15.80 8.38 -3.72
CA THR A 103 -16.02 9.77 -3.26
C THR A 103 -15.46 10.81 -4.23
N PHE A 104 -14.21 10.65 -4.68
CA PHE A 104 -13.61 11.46 -5.74
C PHE A 104 -14.37 11.26 -7.06
N GLY A 105 -14.68 9.99 -7.39
CA GLY A 105 -15.47 9.64 -8.56
C GLY A 105 -16.84 10.34 -8.58
N GLU A 106 -17.51 10.47 -7.43
CA GLU A 106 -18.76 11.18 -7.34
C GLU A 106 -18.59 12.70 -7.53
N ALA A 107 -17.58 13.28 -6.92
CA ALA A 107 -17.35 14.74 -6.94
C ALA A 107 -16.78 15.24 -8.28
N PHE A 108 -15.83 14.51 -8.87
CA PHE A 108 -14.98 15.05 -9.94
C PHE A 108 -15.11 14.34 -11.30
N ILE A 109 -15.63 13.10 -11.37
CA ILE A 109 -15.70 12.33 -12.62
C ILE A 109 -17.07 12.50 -13.29
N ARG A 110 -17.06 12.79 -14.58
CA ARG A 110 -18.23 13.01 -15.46
C ARG A 110 -18.20 12.04 -16.65
N GLU A 111 -19.32 11.96 -17.37
CA GLU A 111 -19.41 11.18 -18.62
C GLU A 111 -18.37 11.66 -19.65
N GLY A 112 -17.61 10.73 -20.22
CA GLY A 112 -16.56 11.00 -21.20
C GLY A 112 -15.20 11.41 -20.62
N ASP A 113 -15.08 11.62 -19.30
CA ASP A 113 -13.79 11.79 -18.64
C ASP A 113 -12.94 10.50 -18.74
N GLU A 114 -11.64 10.66 -18.66
CA GLU A 114 -10.68 9.55 -18.78
C GLU A 114 -9.91 9.34 -17.49
N ILE A 115 -9.74 8.06 -17.13
CA ILE A 115 -8.88 7.61 -16.02
C ILE A 115 -7.76 6.76 -16.60
N ILE A 116 -6.51 7.07 -16.25
CA ILE A 116 -5.35 6.31 -16.69
C ILE A 116 -4.89 5.39 -15.55
N VAL A 117 -4.69 4.11 -15.87
CA VAL A 117 -4.02 3.11 -15.02
C VAL A 117 -2.85 2.50 -15.78
N THR A 118 -1.97 1.73 -15.10
CA THR A 118 -0.94 0.97 -15.81
C THR A 118 -1.32 -0.51 -15.92
N GLU A 119 -0.73 -1.20 -16.87
CA GLU A 119 -0.97 -2.64 -17.07
C GLU A 119 -0.35 -3.48 -15.93
N MET A 120 0.57 -2.93 -15.15
CA MET A 120 1.21 -3.62 -14.02
C MET A 120 0.53 -3.39 -12.66
N GLU A 121 -0.68 -2.81 -12.65
CA GLU A 121 -1.38 -2.52 -11.40
C GLU A 121 -1.86 -3.81 -10.70
N HIS A 122 -1.87 -3.75 -9.36
CA HIS A 122 -2.61 -4.70 -8.55
C HIS A 122 -4.12 -4.58 -8.84
N HIS A 123 -4.88 -5.67 -8.77
CA HIS A 123 -6.34 -5.66 -9.01
C HIS A 123 -7.08 -4.58 -8.22
N ALA A 124 -6.60 -4.25 -7.01
CA ALA A 124 -7.17 -3.18 -6.18
C ALA A 124 -7.07 -1.79 -6.82
N ASN A 125 -6.12 -1.59 -7.76
CA ASN A 125 -5.94 -0.34 -8.49
C ASN A 125 -6.39 -0.44 -9.98
N ILE A 126 -7.16 -1.45 -10.31
CA ILE A 126 -7.82 -1.62 -11.62
C ILE A 126 -9.34 -1.66 -11.44
N VAL A 127 -9.83 -2.63 -10.66
CA VAL A 127 -11.26 -2.96 -10.58
C VAL A 127 -12.13 -1.81 -10.09
N PRO A 128 -11.76 -1.04 -9.06
CA PRO A 128 -12.57 0.11 -8.62
C PRO A 128 -12.75 1.17 -9.71
N TRP A 129 -11.73 1.36 -10.56
CA TRP A 129 -11.78 2.29 -11.68
C TRP A 129 -12.64 1.79 -12.82
N GLN A 130 -12.62 0.48 -13.12
CA GLN A 130 -13.56 -0.13 -14.07
C GLN A 130 -15.01 0.09 -13.61
N MET A 131 -15.30 -0.23 -12.33
CA MET A 131 -16.63 -0.02 -11.75
C MET A 131 -17.07 1.46 -11.78
N LEU A 132 -16.13 2.39 -11.53
CA LEU A 132 -16.40 3.82 -11.62
C LEU A 132 -16.70 4.25 -13.06
N CYS A 133 -15.89 3.79 -14.03
CA CYS A 133 -16.06 4.10 -15.44
C CYS A 133 -17.41 3.61 -15.95
N GLU A 134 -17.83 2.39 -15.62
CA GLU A 134 -19.16 1.88 -15.95
C GLU A 134 -20.27 2.77 -15.38
N ARG A 135 -20.18 3.10 -14.07
CA ARG A 135 -21.20 3.89 -13.38
C ARG A 135 -21.31 5.34 -13.92
N LYS A 136 -20.17 5.96 -14.26
CA LYS A 136 -20.09 7.36 -14.69
C LYS A 136 -20.04 7.53 -16.21
N LYS A 137 -19.96 6.42 -16.98
CA LYS A 137 -19.70 6.42 -18.42
C LYS A 137 -18.40 7.15 -18.77
N ALA A 138 -17.40 7.00 -17.93
CA ALA A 138 -16.03 7.45 -18.14
C ALA A 138 -15.23 6.38 -18.89
N VAL A 139 -14.02 6.67 -19.29
CA VAL A 139 -13.17 5.78 -20.09
C VAL A 139 -11.92 5.41 -19.31
N LEU A 140 -11.65 4.12 -19.19
CA LEU A 140 -10.38 3.62 -18.63
C LEU A 140 -9.34 3.51 -19.75
N LYS A 141 -8.17 4.09 -19.53
CA LYS A 141 -6.99 4.02 -20.41
C LYS A 141 -5.89 3.26 -19.71
N VAL A 142 -5.12 2.48 -20.46
CA VAL A 142 -4.07 1.63 -19.89
C VAL A 142 -2.72 1.97 -20.53
N VAL A 143 -1.72 2.18 -19.68
CA VAL A 143 -0.31 2.34 -20.09
C VAL A 143 0.35 0.97 -20.07
N PRO A 144 0.83 0.45 -21.21
CA PRO A 144 1.51 -0.84 -21.27
C PRO A 144 2.92 -0.75 -20.67
N PHE A 145 3.53 -1.92 -20.50
CA PHE A 145 4.95 -2.05 -20.13
C PHE A 145 5.67 -2.97 -21.13
N ASN A 146 6.99 -2.91 -21.19
CA ASN A 146 7.82 -3.71 -22.07
C ASN A 146 8.27 -5.03 -21.39
N ASP A 147 8.91 -5.93 -22.14
CA ASP A 147 9.41 -7.23 -21.64
C ASP A 147 10.40 -7.11 -20.47
N LYS A 148 11.01 -5.94 -20.26
CA LYS A 148 11.83 -5.67 -19.07
C LYS A 148 10.99 -5.32 -17.85
N GLY A 149 9.69 -5.12 -18.02
CA GLY A 149 8.78 -4.69 -16.95
C GLY A 149 8.89 -3.19 -16.67
N GLU A 150 9.21 -2.37 -17.65
CA GLU A 150 9.28 -0.91 -17.56
C GLU A 150 8.08 -0.29 -18.31
N LEU A 151 7.42 0.70 -17.70
CA LEU A 151 6.29 1.39 -18.32
C LEU A 151 6.67 2.09 -19.63
N ASP A 152 5.81 2.02 -20.63
CA ASP A 152 5.95 2.79 -21.86
C ASP A 152 5.54 4.24 -21.64
N MET A 153 6.53 5.07 -21.33
CA MET A 153 6.31 6.49 -21.05
C MET A 153 5.97 7.32 -22.29
N GLU A 154 6.24 6.82 -23.49
CA GLU A 154 5.79 7.49 -24.73
C GLU A 154 4.29 7.28 -24.93
N VAL A 155 3.81 6.06 -24.74
CA VAL A 155 2.37 5.78 -24.72
C VAL A 155 1.68 6.58 -23.62
N PHE A 156 2.25 6.61 -22.39
CA PHE A 156 1.69 7.40 -21.31
C PHE A 156 1.48 8.88 -21.72
N ARG A 157 2.52 9.53 -22.26
CA ARG A 157 2.43 10.92 -22.71
C ARG A 157 1.42 11.10 -23.85
N GLY A 158 1.30 10.09 -24.74
CA GLY A 158 0.32 10.10 -25.83
C GLY A 158 -1.14 9.93 -25.38
N LEU A 159 -1.37 9.34 -24.20
CA LEU A 159 -2.71 9.22 -23.61
C LEU A 159 -3.17 10.50 -22.91
N LEU A 160 -2.25 11.38 -22.52
CA LEU A 160 -2.56 12.63 -21.82
C LEU A 160 -3.32 13.60 -22.71
N ASN A 161 -4.49 14.07 -22.27
CA ASN A 161 -5.33 15.06 -22.94
C ASN A 161 -6.27 15.73 -21.92
N GLU A 162 -7.04 16.71 -22.36
CA GLU A 162 -7.94 17.53 -21.49
C GLU A 162 -9.10 16.75 -20.84
N ARG A 163 -9.39 15.53 -21.28
CA ARG A 163 -10.38 14.64 -20.64
C ARG A 163 -9.83 13.81 -19.52
N VAL A 164 -8.51 13.69 -19.41
CA VAL A 164 -7.88 12.94 -18.31
C VAL A 164 -8.15 13.67 -17.00
N ARG A 165 -8.74 12.98 -16.04
CA ARG A 165 -9.04 13.51 -14.70
C ARG A 165 -8.20 12.87 -13.61
N LEU A 166 -7.76 11.63 -13.79
CA LEU A 166 -7.04 10.90 -12.77
C LEU A 166 -6.01 9.96 -13.42
N VAL A 167 -4.81 9.94 -12.87
CA VAL A 167 -3.76 8.95 -13.16
C VAL A 167 -3.56 8.13 -11.90
N CYS A 168 -3.68 6.80 -12.01
CA CYS A 168 -3.47 5.87 -10.90
C CYS A 168 -2.30 4.96 -11.22
N VAL A 169 -1.30 4.93 -10.36
CA VAL A 169 -0.06 4.19 -10.61
C VAL A 169 0.48 3.53 -9.34
N ALA A 170 0.88 2.27 -9.43
CA ALA A 170 1.65 1.62 -8.38
C ALA A 170 3.07 2.20 -8.33
N TYR A 171 3.54 2.60 -7.15
CA TYR A 171 4.91 3.08 -6.99
C TYR A 171 5.91 1.96 -7.26
N VAL A 172 5.63 0.78 -6.71
CA VAL A 172 6.42 -0.44 -6.94
C VAL A 172 5.48 -1.56 -7.35
N SER A 173 5.77 -2.23 -8.45
CA SER A 173 5.02 -3.41 -8.90
C SER A 173 5.15 -4.55 -7.89
N ASN A 174 4.02 -5.11 -7.47
CA ASN A 174 3.99 -6.25 -6.54
C ASN A 174 4.43 -7.57 -7.20
N VAL A 175 4.51 -7.62 -8.51
CA VAL A 175 4.96 -8.80 -9.27
C VAL A 175 6.39 -8.62 -9.75
N LEU A 176 6.67 -7.50 -10.41
CA LEU A 176 7.94 -7.30 -11.10
C LEU A 176 8.99 -6.63 -10.22
N GLY A 177 8.56 -5.96 -9.14
CA GLY A 177 9.46 -5.15 -8.30
C GLY A 177 9.90 -3.85 -8.97
N THR A 178 9.46 -3.57 -10.18
CA THR A 178 9.77 -2.32 -10.89
C THR A 178 9.34 -1.13 -10.07
N VAL A 179 10.26 -0.19 -9.86
CA VAL A 179 9.99 1.13 -9.27
C VAL A 179 9.61 2.07 -10.40
N ASN A 180 8.34 2.46 -10.44
CA ASN A 180 7.79 3.29 -11.51
C ASN A 180 8.18 4.77 -11.37
N PRO A 181 8.25 5.53 -12.46
CA PRO A 181 8.60 6.96 -12.47
C PRO A 181 7.41 7.82 -12.04
N VAL A 182 6.86 7.57 -10.82
CA VAL A 182 5.61 8.18 -10.35
C VAL A 182 5.67 9.70 -10.32
N LYS A 183 6.82 10.30 -9.96
CA LYS A 183 6.95 11.76 -9.93
C LYS A 183 6.78 12.37 -11.31
N GLU A 184 7.39 11.79 -12.34
CA GLU A 184 7.21 12.24 -13.73
C GLU A 184 5.75 12.11 -14.18
N MET A 185 5.07 11.01 -13.79
CA MET A 185 3.67 10.78 -14.15
C MET A 185 2.74 11.77 -13.44
N ILE A 186 3.01 12.08 -12.16
CA ILE A 186 2.26 13.08 -11.39
C ILE A 186 2.42 14.48 -12.02
N ASP A 187 3.66 14.89 -12.30
CA ASP A 187 3.93 16.21 -12.89
C ASP A 187 3.23 16.38 -14.25
N ALA A 188 3.26 15.34 -15.07
CA ALA A 188 2.59 15.35 -16.37
C ALA A 188 1.06 15.38 -16.25
N ALA A 189 0.47 14.70 -15.27
CA ALA A 189 -0.96 14.76 -14.97
C ALA A 189 -1.36 16.17 -14.50
N HIS A 190 -0.62 16.73 -13.55
CA HIS A 190 -0.88 18.06 -13.01
C HIS A 190 -0.75 19.17 -14.05
N ALA A 191 0.17 19.04 -15.02
CA ALA A 191 0.31 20.00 -16.12
C ALA A 191 -0.97 20.13 -16.96
N LEU A 192 -1.87 19.14 -16.94
CA LEU A 192 -3.17 19.14 -17.60
C LEU A 192 -4.34 19.36 -16.64
N GLY A 193 -4.08 19.63 -15.36
CA GLY A 193 -5.11 19.76 -14.34
C GLY A 193 -5.77 18.44 -13.94
N ALA A 194 -5.16 17.31 -14.27
CA ALA A 194 -5.57 16.00 -13.78
C ALA A 194 -4.95 15.71 -12.40
N TYR A 195 -5.54 14.79 -11.66
CA TYR A 195 -5.09 14.36 -10.33
C TYR A 195 -4.29 13.05 -10.41
N ALA A 196 -3.58 12.72 -9.34
CA ALA A 196 -2.77 11.50 -9.27
C ALA A 196 -2.98 10.73 -7.96
N LEU A 197 -3.23 9.41 -8.09
CA LEU A 197 -3.26 8.46 -6.99
C LEU A 197 -2.08 7.50 -7.12
N VAL A 198 -1.33 7.35 -6.03
CA VAL A 198 -0.20 6.43 -5.95
C VAL A 198 -0.55 5.25 -5.03
N ASP A 199 -0.52 4.03 -5.58
CA ASP A 199 -0.53 2.80 -4.76
C ASP A 199 0.87 2.58 -4.19
N GLY A 200 1.05 2.88 -2.91
CA GLY A 200 2.29 2.74 -2.17
C GLY A 200 2.45 1.42 -1.43
N ALA A 201 1.56 0.45 -1.66
CA ALA A 201 1.53 -0.80 -0.89
C ALA A 201 2.84 -1.60 -0.91
N GLN A 202 3.59 -1.53 -2.01
CA GLN A 202 4.90 -2.17 -2.14
C GLN A 202 6.07 -1.18 -2.01
N ALA A 203 5.80 0.10 -1.79
CA ALA A 203 6.85 1.11 -1.64
C ALA A 203 7.15 1.42 -0.17
N ILE A 204 6.11 1.53 0.66
CA ILE A 204 6.17 2.09 2.02
C ILE A 204 7.21 1.44 2.94
N GLN A 205 7.53 0.16 2.74
CA GLN A 205 8.49 -0.61 3.53
C GLN A 205 9.92 -0.58 2.96
N HIS A 206 10.09 -0.13 1.70
CA HIS A 206 11.36 -0.21 0.97
C HIS A 206 11.95 1.14 0.60
N ILE A 207 11.10 2.14 0.37
CA ILE A 207 11.49 3.45 -0.17
C ILE A 207 11.00 4.54 0.78
N PRO A 208 11.87 5.50 1.15
CA PRO A 208 11.41 6.71 1.85
C PRO A 208 10.34 7.44 1.01
N VAL A 209 9.15 7.57 1.60
CA VAL A 209 8.03 8.24 0.94
C VAL A 209 7.87 9.65 1.49
N ASP A 210 7.87 10.62 0.62
CA ASP A 210 7.56 12.01 0.90
C ASP A 210 6.42 12.46 -0.02
N VAL A 211 5.18 12.44 0.50
CA VAL A 211 3.99 12.77 -0.30
C VAL A 211 3.95 14.23 -0.75
N ARG A 212 4.63 15.12 -0.01
CA ARG A 212 4.75 16.54 -0.40
C ARG A 212 5.74 16.73 -1.53
N ALA A 213 6.90 16.06 -1.48
CA ALA A 213 7.89 16.09 -2.57
C ALA A 213 7.36 15.39 -3.84
N LEU A 214 6.63 14.30 -3.69
CA LEU A 214 5.93 13.64 -4.79
C LEU A 214 4.82 14.52 -5.36
N ASP A 215 4.20 15.33 -4.52
CA ASP A 215 3.02 16.16 -4.84
C ASP A 215 1.81 15.32 -5.28
N CYS A 216 1.72 14.05 -4.88
CA CYS A 216 0.57 13.21 -5.20
C CYS A 216 -0.70 13.71 -4.49
N ASP A 217 -1.84 13.53 -5.14
CA ASP A 217 -3.13 13.94 -4.58
C ASP A 217 -3.68 12.92 -3.60
N PHE A 218 -3.37 11.62 -3.86
CA PHE A 218 -3.68 10.50 -2.99
C PHE A 218 -2.51 9.52 -2.93
N PHE A 219 -2.31 8.95 -1.75
CA PHE A 219 -1.34 7.86 -1.53
C PHE A 219 -1.97 6.80 -0.61
N ALA A 220 -1.86 5.53 -0.98
CA ALA A 220 -2.49 4.44 -0.23
C ALA A 220 -1.51 3.33 0.12
N PHE A 221 -1.58 2.81 1.36
CA PHE A 221 -0.81 1.64 1.76
C PHE A 221 -1.51 0.80 2.83
N SER A 222 -1.00 -0.41 3.04
CA SER A 222 -1.51 -1.39 4.01
C SER A 222 -0.51 -1.64 5.12
N GLY A 223 -0.97 -1.65 6.37
CA GLY A 223 -0.13 -1.89 7.54
C GLY A 223 0.57 -3.25 7.52
N HIS A 224 -0.12 -4.30 7.05
CA HIS A 224 0.44 -5.65 7.02
C HIS A 224 1.62 -5.85 6.07
N LYS A 225 1.96 -4.87 5.23
CA LYS A 225 3.12 -4.87 4.34
C LYS A 225 4.32 -4.12 4.92
N VAL A 226 4.09 -3.33 5.98
CA VAL A 226 5.12 -2.54 6.67
C VAL A 226 5.23 -2.98 8.14
N TYR A 227 5.28 -4.30 8.37
CA TYR A 227 5.45 -4.95 9.69
C TYR A 227 4.30 -4.73 10.68
N GLY A 228 3.23 -4.05 10.27
CA GLY A 228 2.04 -3.79 11.05
C GLY A 228 0.97 -4.89 10.96
N PRO A 229 -0.17 -4.73 11.64
CA PRO A 229 -1.25 -5.72 11.62
C PRO A 229 -2.00 -5.77 10.30
N THR A 230 -2.72 -6.86 10.07
CA THR A 230 -3.75 -6.97 9.02
C THR A 230 -4.99 -6.17 9.41
N GLY A 231 -5.77 -5.76 8.41
CA GLY A 231 -7.04 -5.06 8.66
C GLY A 231 -6.89 -3.57 8.96
N VAL A 232 -5.68 -3.02 8.82
CA VAL A 232 -5.37 -1.59 8.93
C VAL A 232 -4.59 -1.12 7.72
N GLY A 233 -4.94 0.03 7.22
CA GLY A 233 -4.23 0.75 6.17
C GLY A 233 -4.45 2.25 6.28
N VAL A 234 -3.88 2.96 5.35
CA VAL A 234 -3.89 4.41 5.31
C VAL A 234 -4.25 4.88 3.91
N LEU A 235 -5.11 5.88 3.85
CA LEU A 235 -5.24 6.79 2.73
C LEU A 235 -4.70 8.15 3.16
N TYR A 236 -3.68 8.63 2.47
CA TYR A 236 -3.33 10.04 2.41
C TYR A 236 -4.14 10.69 1.28
N GLY A 237 -4.65 11.89 1.53
CA GLY A 237 -5.25 12.74 0.51
C GLY A 237 -5.00 14.20 0.80
N LYS A 238 -4.74 15.02 -0.24
CA LYS A 238 -4.62 16.47 -0.07
C LYS A 238 -5.88 17.02 0.59
N ARG A 239 -5.73 17.78 1.66
CA ARG A 239 -6.83 18.35 2.45
C ARG A 239 -7.88 19.04 1.57
N SER A 240 -7.44 19.85 0.63
CA SER A 240 -8.34 20.61 -0.28
C SER A 240 -9.25 19.72 -1.14
N LEU A 241 -8.82 18.50 -1.47
CA LEU A 241 -9.63 17.50 -2.18
C LEU A 241 -10.57 16.77 -1.21
N LEU A 242 -10.04 16.31 -0.08
CA LEU A 242 -10.82 15.63 0.95
C LEU A 242 -11.99 16.48 1.44
N GLU A 243 -11.82 17.79 1.59
CA GLU A 243 -12.91 18.71 1.96
C GLU A 243 -14.04 18.71 0.96
N GLN A 244 -13.76 18.59 -0.34
CA GLN A 244 -14.74 18.62 -1.44
C GLN A 244 -15.39 17.25 -1.70
N MET A 245 -14.74 16.16 -1.30
CA MET A 245 -15.27 14.80 -1.49
C MET A 245 -16.41 14.53 -0.51
N PRO A 246 -17.53 13.90 -0.92
CA PRO A 246 -18.58 13.49 0.01
C PRO A 246 -18.11 12.34 0.90
N PRO A 247 -18.73 12.13 2.08
CA PRO A 247 -18.50 10.90 2.84
C PRO A 247 -18.99 9.68 2.03
N TRP A 248 -18.44 8.49 2.33
CA TRP A 248 -18.83 7.26 1.60
C TRP A 248 -19.55 6.23 2.47
N GLN A 249 -19.27 6.23 3.76
CA GLN A 249 -19.97 5.40 4.74
C GLN A 249 -20.68 6.31 5.73
N GLY A 250 -21.91 5.92 6.11
CA GLY A 250 -22.69 6.63 7.11
C GLY A 250 -22.75 5.86 8.41
N GLY A 251 -22.63 6.55 9.54
CA GLY A 251 -22.69 5.94 10.86
C GLY A 251 -22.30 6.90 11.97
N GLY A 252 -21.94 6.37 13.10
CA GLY A 252 -21.33 7.15 14.18
C GLY A 252 -19.95 7.67 13.78
N GLU A 253 -19.37 8.54 14.56
CA GLU A 253 -18.07 9.21 14.42
C GLU A 253 -18.01 10.22 13.28
N MET A 254 -18.40 9.85 12.06
CA MET A 254 -18.33 10.68 10.87
C MET A 254 -19.39 11.79 10.78
N ILE A 255 -20.31 11.88 11.74
CA ILE A 255 -21.40 12.86 11.79
C ILE A 255 -21.14 13.94 12.85
N LYS A 256 -21.59 15.16 12.57
CA LYS A 256 -21.64 16.29 13.50
C LYS A 256 -23.01 16.42 14.15
N GLU A 257 -24.07 16.44 13.36
CA GLU A 257 -25.46 16.51 13.81
C GLU A 257 -26.32 15.61 12.94
N VAL A 258 -27.21 14.82 13.57
CA VAL A 258 -28.18 13.95 12.89
C VAL A 258 -29.59 14.41 13.21
N ARG A 259 -30.36 14.72 12.18
CA ARG A 259 -31.80 14.95 12.20
C ARG A 259 -32.45 14.12 11.11
N PHE A 260 -33.73 13.83 11.22
CA PHE A 260 -34.45 13.09 10.18
C PHE A 260 -34.48 13.85 8.85
N GLU A 261 -34.51 15.18 8.90
CA GLU A 261 -34.56 16.04 7.71
C GLU A 261 -33.19 16.23 7.06
N LYS A 262 -32.09 16.19 7.85
CA LYS A 262 -30.72 16.44 7.35
C LYS A 262 -29.69 16.01 8.36
N THR A 263 -28.60 15.45 7.86
CA THR A 263 -27.38 15.17 8.62
C THR A 263 -26.25 16.13 8.18
N THR A 264 -25.47 16.59 9.14
CA THR A 264 -24.19 17.27 8.88
C THR A 264 -23.04 16.37 9.30
N TYR A 265 -21.94 16.48 8.59
CA TYR A 265 -20.80 15.59 8.72
C TYR A 265 -19.70 16.20 9.57
N ASN A 266 -18.85 15.35 10.13
CA ASN A 266 -17.70 15.76 10.93
C ASN A 266 -16.60 16.35 10.06
N GLU A 267 -15.61 16.95 10.69
CA GLU A 267 -14.40 17.48 10.06
C GLU A 267 -13.44 16.34 9.68
N LEU A 268 -12.43 16.66 8.88
CA LEU A 268 -11.37 15.71 8.53
C LEU A 268 -10.53 15.36 9.78
N PRO A 269 -10.02 14.16 9.88
CA PRO A 269 -10.19 13.01 8.97
C PRO A 269 -11.49 12.22 9.25
N PHE A 270 -12.19 12.48 10.34
CA PHE A 270 -13.33 11.70 10.87
C PHE A 270 -14.51 11.60 9.91
N LYS A 271 -14.68 12.55 8.99
CA LYS A 271 -15.67 12.49 7.91
C LYS A 271 -15.63 11.17 7.13
N PHE A 272 -14.46 10.52 7.04
CA PHE A 272 -14.24 9.28 6.30
C PHE A 272 -14.08 8.04 7.18
N GLU A 273 -14.13 8.19 8.51
CA GLU A 273 -13.94 7.13 9.48
C GLU A 273 -15.27 6.84 10.22
N ALA A 274 -16.12 6.01 9.61
CA ALA A 274 -17.44 5.71 10.15
C ALA A 274 -17.41 4.53 11.13
N GLY A 275 -18.03 4.71 12.30
CA GLY A 275 -18.17 3.67 13.32
C GLY A 275 -16.95 3.59 14.25
N THR A 276 -16.95 2.60 15.14
CA THR A 276 -15.79 2.37 16.03
C THR A 276 -14.63 1.83 15.22
N PRO A 277 -13.47 2.51 15.20
CA PRO A 277 -12.32 2.07 14.43
C PRO A 277 -11.61 0.86 15.07
N ASP A 278 -10.78 0.16 14.30
CA ASP A 278 -9.79 -0.78 14.81
C ASP A 278 -8.60 -0.02 15.46
N PHE A 279 -8.85 0.66 16.58
CA PHE A 279 -7.83 1.49 17.23
C PHE A 279 -6.62 0.67 17.71
N ILE A 280 -6.79 -0.60 18.07
CA ILE A 280 -5.67 -1.48 18.46
C ILE A 280 -4.80 -1.81 17.26
N GLY A 281 -5.40 -2.09 16.12
CA GLY A 281 -4.66 -2.24 14.87
C GLY A 281 -3.95 -0.94 14.45
N VAL A 282 -4.59 0.20 14.61
CA VAL A 282 -3.98 1.53 14.37
C VAL A 282 -2.77 1.76 15.28
N VAL A 283 -2.88 1.47 16.58
CA VAL A 283 -1.75 1.54 17.53
C VAL A 283 -0.63 0.57 17.13
N GLY A 284 -0.98 -0.63 16.68
CA GLY A 284 -0.01 -1.60 16.15
C GLY A 284 0.70 -1.11 14.88
N LEU A 285 0.00 -0.41 14.00
CA LEU A 285 0.60 0.23 12.83
C LEU A 285 1.58 1.34 13.26
N GLY A 286 1.16 2.22 14.17
CA GLY A 286 2.05 3.27 14.72
C GLY A 286 3.34 2.68 15.27
N GLU A 287 3.25 1.61 16.07
CA GLU A 287 4.42 0.91 16.63
C GLU A 287 5.30 0.28 15.54
N ALA A 288 4.71 -0.24 14.46
CA ALA A 288 5.46 -0.80 13.34
C ALA A 288 6.25 0.29 12.58
N LEU A 289 5.65 1.45 12.34
CA LEU A 289 6.34 2.57 11.72
C LEU A 289 7.47 3.12 12.60
N GLU A 290 7.26 3.24 13.91
CA GLU A 290 8.32 3.61 14.85
C GLU A 290 9.45 2.56 14.88
N TYR A 291 9.12 1.28 14.72
CA TYR A 291 10.14 0.22 14.57
C TYR A 291 10.98 0.44 13.31
N VAL A 292 10.36 0.68 12.17
CA VAL A 292 11.07 0.97 10.90
C VAL A 292 11.92 2.24 11.02
N LYS A 293 11.38 3.31 11.59
CA LYS A 293 12.14 4.55 11.88
C LYS A 293 13.36 4.30 12.76
N SER A 294 13.24 3.42 13.77
CA SER A 294 14.35 3.09 14.68
C SER A 294 15.50 2.31 14.03
N ILE A 295 15.22 1.60 12.94
CA ILE A 295 16.24 0.92 12.12
C ILE A 295 16.84 1.91 11.11
N GLY A 296 16.01 2.76 10.52
CA GLY A 296 16.34 3.66 9.43
C GLY A 296 15.90 3.10 8.08
N LEU A 297 14.95 3.76 7.43
CA LEU A 297 14.42 3.28 6.14
C LEU A 297 15.46 3.38 5.02
N GLN A 298 16.37 4.35 5.10
CA GLN A 298 17.47 4.48 4.15
C GLN A 298 18.45 3.31 4.27
N GLU A 299 18.81 2.92 5.50
CA GLU A 299 19.68 1.77 5.78
C GLU A 299 19.04 0.45 5.33
N ILE A 300 17.71 0.32 5.48
CA ILE A 300 16.94 -0.82 4.96
C ILE A 300 17.07 -0.86 3.43
N ALA A 301 16.78 0.24 2.75
CA ALA A 301 16.82 0.34 1.30
C ALA A 301 18.22 0.02 0.73
N GLU A 302 19.29 0.52 1.35
CA GLU A 302 20.68 0.23 0.95
C GLU A 302 21.04 -1.25 1.13
N TYR A 303 20.62 -1.85 2.25
CA TYR A 303 20.84 -3.28 2.48
C TYR A 303 20.06 -4.16 1.49
N GLU A 304 18.80 -3.84 1.25
CA GLU A 304 17.94 -4.57 0.31
C GLU A 304 18.46 -4.45 -1.13
N HIS A 305 18.94 -3.29 -1.53
CA HIS A 305 19.55 -3.09 -2.85
C HIS A 305 20.79 -4.01 -3.06
N GLY A 306 21.68 -4.05 -2.08
CA GLY A 306 22.84 -4.96 -2.13
C GLY A 306 22.45 -6.44 -2.14
N LEU A 307 21.39 -6.80 -1.39
CA LEU A 307 20.86 -8.16 -1.36
C LEU A 307 20.18 -8.53 -2.71
N MET A 308 19.47 -7.60 -3.32
CA MET A 308 18.84 -7.78 -4.64
C MET A 308 19.91 -8.01 -5.71
N ASP A 309 20.96 -7.19 -5.75
CA ASP A 309 22.06 -7.36 -6.69
C ASP A 309 22.75 -8.74 -6.54
N TYR A 310 22.97 -9.16 -5.30
CA TYR A 310 23.50 -10.49 -5.03
C TYR A 310 22.55 -11.58 -5.54
N ALA A 311 21.28 -11.50 -5.18
CA ALA A 311 20.28 -12.51 -5.53
C ALA A 311 20.10 -12.61 -7.05
N MET A 312 20.01 -11.49 -7.76
CA MET A 312 19.88 -11.47 -9.22
C MET A 312 21.07 -12.11 -9.93
N ARG A 313 22.30 -11.89 -9.44
CA ARG A 313 23.49 -12.59 -9.99
C ARG A 313 23.38 -14.10 -9.80
N GLN A 314 23.01 -14.57 -8.60
CA GLN A 314 22.92 -16.00 -8.32
C GLN A 314 21.78 -16.68 -9.07
N VAL A 315 20.64 -16.06 -9.15
CA VAL A 315 19.46 -16.61 -9.84
C VAL A 315 19.75 -16.77 -11.35
N ARG A 316 20.45 -15.81 -11.98
CA ARG A 316 20.82 -15.92 -13.42
C ARG A 316 21.76 -17.09 -13.74
N GLU A 317 22.47 -17.62 -12.74
CA GLU A 317 23.33 -18.81 -12.92
C GLU A 317 22.56 -20.12 -12.84
N VAL A 318 21.29 -20.11 -12.45
CA VAL A 318 20.47 -21.33 -12.35
C VAL A 318 20.06 -21.80 -13.74
N PRO A 319 20.42 -23.03 -14.16
CA PRO A 319 20.03 -23.55 -15.47
C PRO A 319 18.51 -23.61 -15.66
N GLY A 320 18.02 -23.16 -16.80
CA GLY A 320 16.59 -23.18 -17.14
C GLY A 320 15.75 -22.14 -16.39
N ILE A 321 16.36 -21.20 -15.68
CA ILE A 321 15.65 -20.08 -15.05
C ILE A 321 15.08 -19.13 -16.10
N ILE A 322 13.86 -18.71 -15.90
CA ILE A 322 13.20 -17.65 -16.67
C ILE A 322 12.90 -16.53 -15.70
N LEU A 323 13.45 -15.34 -15.94
CA LEU A 323 13.18 -14.15 -15.14
C LEU A 323 12.06 -13.32 -15.81
N TYR A 324 11.10 -12.88 -15.01
CA TYR A 324 10.02 -12.00 -15.43
C TYR A 324 10.29 -10.59 -14.91
N GLY A 325 10.49 -9.63 -15.80
CA GLY A 325 10.85 -8.26 -15.49
C GLY A 325 12.30 -8.12 -15.00
N ASP A 326 13.10 -7.39 -15.77
CA ASP A 326 14.51 -7.06 -15.48
C ASP A 326 14.73 -5.54 -15.63
N ALA A 327 13.83 -4.77 -15.03
CA ALA A 327 13.90 -3.31 -15.04
C ALA A 327 15.17 -2.82 -14.34
N ALA A 328 15.72 -1.72 -14.84
CA ALA A 328 16.94 -1.12 -14.29
C ALA A 328 16.72 -0.58 -12.85
N ASN A 329 15.52 -0.08 -12.55
CA ASN A 329 15.14 0.38 -11.21
C ASN A 329 14.17 -0.65 -10.59
N LYS A 330 14.68 -1.44 -9.66
CA LYS A 330 13.96 -2.59 -9.11
C LYS A 330 14.11 -2.65 -7.59
N SER A 331 12.99 -2.88 -6.91
CA SER A 331 12.91 -3.16 -5.48
C SER A 331 12.95 -4.68 -5.22
N SER A 332 12.76 -5.06 -3.99
CA SER A 332 13.03 -6.39 -3.38
C SER A 332 12.09 -7.52 -3.84
N VAL A 333 11.71 -7.59 -5.13
CA VAL A 333 10.86 -8.66 -5.70
C VAL A 333 11.58 -9.31 -6.89
N ILE A 334 11.66 -10.64 -6.90
CA ILE A 334 12.15 -11.43 -8.03
C ILE A 334 11.04 -12.39 -8.46
N SER A 335 10.53 -12.23 -9.68
CA SER A 335 9.60 -13.15 -10.31
C SER A 335 10.32 -14.04 -11.30
N PHE A 336 10.13 -15.33 -11.16
CA PHE A 336 10.84 -16.31 -11.98
C PHE A 336 10.01 -17.57 -12.23
N GLY A 337 10.34 -18.27 -13.30
CA GLY A 337 9.94 -19.63 -13.61
C GLY A 337 11.14 -20.51 -13.86
N ILE A 338 10.91 -21.83 -13.99
CA ILE A 338 11.93 -22.80 -14.46
C ILE A 338 11.34 -23.53 -15.65
N GLU A 339 12.10 -23.62 -16.73
CA GLU A 339 11.67 -24.29 -17.97
C GLU A 339 11.21 -25.72 -17.68
N GLY A 340 10.00 -26.05 -18.15
CA GLY A 340 9.40 -27.38 -17.97
C GLY A 340 8.85 -27.68 -16.59
N ILE A 341 8.87 -26.74 -15.64
CA ILE A 341 8.31 -26.92 -14.30
C ILE A 341 7.12 -25.97 -14.10
N HIS A 342 5.97 -26.54 -13.75
CA HIS A 342 4.81 -25.73 -13.45
C HIS A 342 5.04 -24.93 -12.16
N PRO A 343 4.70 -23.61 -12.08
CA PRO A 343 4.96 -22.76 -10.90
C PRO A 343 4.40 -23.33 -9.59
N PHE A 344 3.24 -23.97 -9.62
CA PHE A 344 2.64 -24.61 -8.45
C PHE A 344 3.47 -25.78 -7.92
N ASP A 345 4.02 -26.60 -8.82
CA ASP A 345 4.89 -27.73 -8.43
C ASP A 345 6.20 -27.22 -7.83
N LEU A 346 6.79 -26.18 -8.43
CA LEU A 346 7.97 -25.52 -7.90
C LEU A 346 7.73 -24.96 -6.48
N GLY A 347 6.62 -24.25 -6.28
CA GLY A 347 6.25 -23.74 -4.96
C GLY A 347 6.06 -24.85 -3.93
N THR A 348 5.42 -25.98 -4.34
CA THR A 348 5.21 -27.14 -3.48
C THR A 348 6.54 -27.81 -3.08
N LEU A 349 7.48 -27.91 -4.02
CA LEU A 349 8.80 -28.49 -3.75
C LEU A 349 9.60 -27.62 -2.77
N LEU A 350 9.60 -26.30 -2.98
CA LEU A 350 10.26 -25.33 -2.10
C LEU A 350 9.65 -25.33 -0.69
N ASP A 351 8.31 -25.41 -0.58
CA ASP A 351 7.62 -25.56 0.70
C ASP A 351 8.12 -26.76 1.51
N LYS A 352 8.30 -27.94 0.87
CA LYS A 352 8.88 -29.12 1.51
C LYS A 352 10.32 -28.93 1.96
N MET A 353 10.99 -27.91 1.48
CA MET A 353 12.33 -27.49 1.93
C MET A 353 12.29 -26.42 3.01
N GLY A 354 11.11 -25.97 3.45
CA GLY A 354 10.92 -24.90 4.44
C GLY A 354 11.01 -23.50 3.83
N ILE A 355 10.93 -23.39 2.51
CA ILE A 355 11.04 -22.12 1.76
C ILE A 355 9.65 -21.68 1.31
N ALA A 356 9.15 -20.61 1.91
CA ALA A 356 7.84 -20.03 1.57
C ALA A 356 8.00 -18.99 0.46
N ILE A 357 7.44 -19.27 -0.71
CA ILE A 357 7.30 -18.34 -1.83
C ILE A 357 5.83 -18.25 -2.26
N ARG A 358 5.52 -17.29 -3.10
CA ARG A 358 4.20 -17.15 -3.71
C ARG A 358 4.20 -17.62 -5.15
N THR A 359 3.12 -18.29 -5.57
CA THR A 359 2.87 -18.71 -6.94
C THR A 359 1.49 -18.28 -7.41
N GLY A 360 1.24 -18.26 -8.71
CA GLY A 360 -0.05 -17.95 -9.33
C GLY A 360 -0.18 -16.49 -9.78
N GLN A 361 -1.41 -15.98 -9.86
CA GLN A 361 -1.73 -14.68 -10.50
C GLN A 361 -1.26 -13.43 -9.71
N LEU A 362 -0.89 -13.57 -8.45
CA LEU A 362 -0.35 -12.50 -7.58
C LEU A 362 -1.22 -11.23 -7.52
N CYS A 363 -2.54 -11.35 -7.78
CA CYS A 363 -3.50 -10.24 -7.88
C CYS A 363 -3.13 -9.18 -8.94
N ALA A 364 -2.41 -9.58 -9.99
CA ALA A 364 -2.01 -8.76 -11.13
C ALA A 364 -2.10 -9.58 -12.42
N GLU A 365 -3.28 -10.07 -12.73
CA GLU A 365 -3.52 -10.95 -13.86
C GLU A 365 -3.06 -10.39 -15.23
N PRO A 366 -3.20 -9.06 -15.52
CA PRO A 366 -2.67 -8.51 -16.76
C PRO A 366 -1.16 -8.72 -16.91
N VAL A 367 -0.37 -8.63 -15.83
CA VAL A 367 1.07 -8.93 -15.87
C VAL A 367 1.33 -10.38 -16.20
N MET A 368 0.50 -11.31 -15.69
CA MET A 368 0.64 -12.74 -16.02
C MET A 368 0.25 -13.06 -17.47
N GLN A 369 -0.62 -12.26 -18.08
CA GLN A 369 -1.03 -12.41 -19.48
C GLN A 369 0.01 -11.86 -20.45
N HIS A 370 0.82 -10.89 -20.00
CA HIS A 370 1.90 -10.32 -20.79
C HIS A 370 3.06 -11.33 -20.98
N TYR A 371 3.41 -12.08 -19.93
CA TYR A 371 4.47 -13.10 -19.94
C TYR A 371 3.96 -14.52 -20.18
#